data_28b8c5b9dafb52cd14c78cf355bef7bd
#
_entry.id   28b8c5b9dafb52cd14c78cf355bef7bd
#
_cell.length_a   1.000
_cell.length_b   1.000
_cell.length_c   1.000
_cell.angle_alpha   90.00
_cell.angle_beta   90.00
_cell.angle_gamma   90.00
#
_symmetry.space_group_name_H-M   'P 1'
#
loop_
_entity.id
_entity.type
_entity.pdbx_description
1 polymer ?
#
loop_
_entity_poly.entity_id
_entity_poly.type
_entity_poly.pdbx_seq_one_letter_code
_entity_poly.pdbx_strand_id
1 'polypeptide(L)'
;MEIDKIKESIKKAAQDLFRKYGYNKTSVNEIAKKAKIAKATIYKYFESKELVLHAILMDYLKNSISELIHQGNQSLSKEEHLKILILKVSRLSYTVCNEFIGWDFIRESVNAQEFLKNLSDELENLLYSEFMTIKDLNDSVTYPERLRFLIKASKSIIFSFAFTSVSDADVRKNFVSFQKELLPYLVKAAL
;
A
#
# COMPACT_ATOMS: atom_id res chain seq x y z
N MET A 1 6.13 -10.32 23.87
CA MET A 1 6.62 -11.63 23.37
C MET A 1 5.51 -12.65 23.04
N GLU A 2 4.61 -13.03 23.95
CA GLU A 2 3.54 -14.01 23.63
C GLU A 2 2.40 -13.39 22.81
N ILE A 3 2.00 -12.18 23.15
CA ILE A 3 0.96 -11.40 22.45
C ILE A 3 1.36 -11.18 20.97
N ASP A 4 2.58 -10.83 20.71
CA ASP A 4 3.08 -10.58 19.35
C ASP A 4 3.06 -11.86 18.52
N LYS A 5 3.44 -13.00 19.11
CA LYS A 5 3.38 -14.30 18.43
C LYS A 5 1.96 -14.70 18.02
N ILE A 6 0.97 -14.39 18.86
CA ILE A 6 -0.43 -14.69 18.53
C ILE A 6 -0.92 -13.76 17.41
N LYS A 7 -0.64 -12.45 17.49
CA LYS A 7 -0.98 -11.52 16.42
C LYS A 7 -0.34 -11.91 15.08
N GLU A 8 0.94 -12.29 15.08
CA GLU A 8 1.63 -12.77 13.89
C GLU A 8 1.01 -14.06 13.33
N SER A 9 0.63 -15.01 14.20
CA SER A 9 -0.05 -16.23 13.77
C SER A 9 -1.39 -15.94 13.11
N ILE A 10 -2.19 -15.01 13.66
CA ILE A 10 -3.45 -14.56 13.08
C ILE A 10 -3.22 -13.91 11.72
N LYS A 11 -2.29 -12.94 11.63
CA LYS A 11 -1.96 -12.25 10.38
C LYS A 11 -1.51 -13.23 9.29
N LYS A 12 -0.60 -14.15 9.61
CA LYS A 12 -0.12 -15.16 8.66
C LYS A 12 -1.24 -16.06 8.16
N ALA A 13 -2.08 -16.57 9.06
CA ALA A 13 -3.22 -17.41 8.68
C ALA A 13 -4.22 -16.68 7.79
N ALA A 14 -4.53 -15.40 8.12
CA ALA A 14 -5.42 -14.56 7.34
C ALA A 14 -4.83 -14.23 5.96
N GLN A 15 -3.55 -13.84 5.90
CA GLN A 15 -2.85 -13.52 4.66
C GLN A 15 -2.88 -14.68 3.66
N ASP A 16 -2.60 -15.91 4.12
CA ASP A 16 -2.66 -17.10 3.28
C ASP A 16 -4.07 -17.36 2.72
N LEU A 17 -5.10 -17.13 3.56
CA LEU A 17 -6.49 -17.34 3.15
C LEU A 17 -6.96 -16.24 2.19
N PHE A 18 -6.62 -14.97 2.46
CA PHE A 18 -6.95 -13.85 1.58
C PHE A 18 -6.32 -14.01 0.20
N ARG A 19 -5.05 -14.41 0.13
CA ARG A 19 -4.38 -14.69 -1.17
C ARG A 19 -5.01 -15.86 -1.92
N LYS A 20 -5.44 -16.90 -1.20
CA LYS A 20 -5.97 -18.11 -1.84
C LYS A 20 -7.42 -17.99 -2.27
N TYR A 21 -8.26 -17.36 -1.46
CA TYR A 21 -9.71 -17.35 -1.63
C TYR A 21 -10.30 -15.96 -1.82
N GLY A 22 -9.51 -14.91 -1.60
CA GLY A 22 -9.96 -13.53 -1.56
C GLY A 22 -10.48 -13.11 -0.18
N TYR A 23 -10.44 -11.81 0.07
CA TYR A 23 -10.89 -11.22 1.34
C TYR A 23 -12.36 -11.52 1.64
N ASN A 24 -13.26 -11.30 0.65
CA ASN A 24 -14.71 -11.46 0.83
C ASN A 24 -15.09 -12.90 1.18
N LYS A 25 -14.44 -13.88 0.57
CA LYS A 25 -14.74 -15.31 0.75
C LYS A 25 -14.10 -15.92 2.00
N THR A 26 -13.27 -15.17 2.72
CA THR A 26 -12.60 -15.65 3.93
C THR A 26 -13.36 -15.20 5.18
N SER A 27 -13.67 -16.13 6.07
CA SER A 27 -14.32 -15.88 7.36
C SER A 27 -13.34 -15.88 8.53
N VAL A 28 -13.69 -15.18 9.63
CA VAL A 28 -12.90 -15.21 10.88
C VAL A 28 -12.81 -16.62 11.46
N ASN A 29 -13.82 -17.47 11.25
CA ASN A 29 -13.78 -18.87 11.68
C ASN A 29 -12.69 -19.67 10.96
N GLU A 30 -12.52 -19.46 9.65
CA GLU A 30 -11.46 -20.13 8.87
C GLU A 30 -10.08 -19.64 9.28
N ILE A 31 -9.94 -18.34 9.56
CA ILE A 31 -8.70 -17.77 10.10
C ILE A 31 -8.36 -18.41 11.45
N ALA A 32 -9.32 -18.49 12.37
CA ALA A 32 -9.14 -19.12 13.68
C ALA A 32 -8.72 -20.59 13.58
N LYS A 33 -9.41 -21.36 12.72
CA LYS A 33 -9.09 -22.77 12.44
C LYS A 33 -7.66 -22.92 11.89
N LYS A 34 -7.28 -22.08 10.94
CA LYS A 34 -5.93 -22.12 10.33
C LYS A 34 -4.84 -21.69 11.31
N ALA A 35 -5.10 -20.69 12.14
CA ALA A 35 -4.19 -20.23 13.20
C ALA A 35 -4.17 -21.16 14.43
N LYS A 36 -5.04 -22.19 14.48
CA LYS A 36 -5.19 -23.15 15.58
C LYS A 36 -5.52 -22.48 16.91
N ILE A 37 -6.39 -21.46 16.89
CA ILE A 37 -6.87 -20.73 18.07
C ILE A 37 -8.39 -20.61 18.06
N ALA A 38 -9.00 -20.25 19.20
CA ALA A 38 -10.42 -19.98 19.27
C ALA A 38 -10.76 -18.65 18.54
N LYS A 39 -11.97 -18.57 17.94
CA LYS A 39 -12.48 -17.33 17.32
C LYS A 39 -12.47 -16.15 18.29
N ALA A 40 -12.84 -16.38 19.56
CA ALA A 40 -12.80 -15.38 20.62
C ALA A 40 -11.39 -14.81 20.84
N THR A 41 -10.35 -15.62 20.61
CA THR A 41 -8.96 -15.16 20.69
C THR A 41 -8.64 -14.16 19.60
N ILE A 42 -9.16 -14.34 18.38
CA ILE A 42 -8.97 -13.34 17.31
C ILE A 42 -9.56 -12.00 17.74
N TYR A 43 -10.81 -11.98 18.21
CA TYR A 43 -11.48 -10.74 18.63
C TYR A 43 -10.84 -10.07 19.85
N LYS A 44 -10.06 -10.77 20.64
CA LYS A 44 -9.25 -10.18 21.71
C LYS A 44 -8.12 -9.29 21.16
N TYR A 45 -7.61 -9.56 19.95
CA TYR A 45 -6.47 -8.87 19.36
C TYR A 45 -6.85 -7.98 18.17
N PHE A 46 -7.92 -8.30 17.46
CA PHE A 46 -8.44 -7.60 16.31
C PHE A 46 -9.97 -7.56 16.37
N GLU A 47 -10.54 -6.38 16.54
CA GLU A 47 -11.98 -6.19 16.69
C GLU A 47 -12.79 -6.64 15.47
N SER A 48 -12.16 -6.64 14.29
CA SER A 48 -12.80 -7.03 13.04
C SER A 48 -11.83 -7.70 12.04
N LYS A 49 -12.39 -8.32 11.01
CA LYS A 49 -11.62 -8.91 9.90
C LYS A 49 -10.88 -7.80 9.11
N GLU A 50 -11.50 -6.65 9.00
CA GLU A 50 -10.93 -5.43 8.38
C GLU A 50 -9.65 -5.00 9.10
N LEU A 51 -9.62 -5.01 10.44
CA LEU A 51 -8.42 -4.65 11.21
C LEU A 51 -7.30 -5.70 11.08
N VAL A 52 -7.65 -6.97 10.88
CA VAL A 52 -6.65 -7.99 10.52
C VAL A 52 -6.03 -7.69 9.15
N LEU A 53 -6.87 -7.38 8.15
CA LEU A 53 -6.39 -6.99 6.82
C LEU A 53 -5.53 -5.73 6.88
N HIS A 54 -6.00 -4.70 7.58
CA HIS A 54 -5.26 -3.45 7.76
C HIS A 54 -3.86 -3.69 8.34
N ALA A 55 -3.75 -4.47 9.40
CA ALA A 55 -2.46 -4.80 10.01
C ALA A 55 -1.53 -5.55 9.05
N ILE A 56 -2.05 -6.50 8.26
CA ILE A 56 -1.28 -7.21 7.23
C ILE A 56 -0.77 -6.25 6.17
N LEU A 57 -1.63 -5.37 5.68
CA LEU A 57 -1.28 -4.42 4.62
C LEU A 57 -0.25 -3.39 5.09
N MET A 58 -0.40 -2.87 6.30
CA MET A 58 0.56 -1.92 6.87
C MET A 58 1.93 -2.55 7.12
N ASP A 59 1.99 -3.78 7.60
CA ASP A 59 3.26 -4.50 7.75
C ASP A 59 3.93 -4.74 6.39
N TYR A 60 3.15 -5.18 5.40
CA TYR A 60 3.64 -5.40 4.04
C TYR A 60 4.18 -4.11 3.42
N LEU A 61 3.43 -3.01 3.53
CA LEU A 61 3.81 -1.70 3.00
C LEU A 61 5.06 -1.15 3.69
N LYS A 62 5.11 -1.17 5.03
CA LYS A 62 6.26 -0.71 5.80
C LYS A 62 7.54 -1.43 5.40
N ASN A 63 7.50 -2.76 5.39
CA ASN A 63 8.66 -3.57 5.04
C ASN A 63 9.11 -3.31 3.59
N SER A 64 8.16 -3.30 2.65
CA SER A 64 8.48 -3.09 1.24
C SER A 64 9.02 -1.69 0.95
N ILE A 65 8.47 -0.65 1.58
CA ILE A 65 8.93 0.74 1.39
C ILE A 65 10.32 0.91 2.02
N SER A 66 10.54 0.40 3.23
CA SER A 66 11.84 0.44 3.88
C SER A 66 12.92 -0.25 3.03
N GLU A 67 12.64 -1.44 2.50
CA GLU A 67 13.54 -2.13 1.57
C GLU A 67 13.84 -1.30 0.32
N LEU A 68 12.82 -0.67 -0.27
CA LEU A 68 12.98 0.16 -1.47
C LEU A 68 13.91 1.35 -1.23
N ILE A 69 13.82 1.98 -0.07
CA ILE A 69 14.63 3.14 0.29
C ILE A 69 16.08 2.74 0.57
N HIS A 70 16.28 1.64 1.32
CA HIS A 70 17.62 1.14 1.62
C HIS A 70 18.39 0.59 0.41
N GLN A 71 17.67 0.14 -0.63
CA GLN A 71 18.27 -0.33 -1.90
C GLN A 71 18.56 0.81 -2.89
N GLY A 72 18.32 2.07 -2.52
CA GLY A 72 18.53 3.24 -3.36
C GLY A 72 19.98 3.34 -3.85
N ASN A 73 20.17 3.48 -5.15
CA ASN A 73 21.49 3.61 -5.76
C ASN A 73 21.97 5.07 -5.63
N GLN A 74 23.03 5.30 -4.88
CA GLN A 74 23.60 6.64 -4.59
C GLN A 74 24.09 7.39 -5.84
N SER A 75 24.15 6.75 -7.03
CA SER A 75 24.62 7.35 -8.27
C SER A 75 23.53 8.00 -9.12
N LEU A 76 22.26 7.90 -8.71
CA LEU A 76 21.12 8.47 -9.47
C LEU A 76 20.91 9.94 -9.16
N SER A 77 20.48 10.72 -10.17
CA SER A 77 19.97 12.07 -9.93
C SER A 77 18.76 12.06 -9.00
N LYS A 78 18.53 13.17 -8.27
CA LYS A 78 17.35 13.33 -7.40
C LYS A 78 16.03 13.03 -8.15
N GLU A 79 15.95 13.51 -9.38
CA GLU A 79 14.78 13.31 -10.25
C GLU A 79 14.55 11.84 -10.58
N GLU A 80 15.59 11.12 -10.97
CA GLU A 80 15.51 9.68 -11.29
C GLU A 80 15.18 8.86 -10.05
N HIS A 81 15.77 9.20 -8.91
CA HIS A 81 15.49 8.54 -7.64
C HIS A 81 14.01 8.66 -7.27
N LEU A 82 13.44 9.87 -7.29
CA LEU A 82 12.02 10.09 -7.02
C LEU A 82 11.11 9.36 -8.01
N LYS A 83 11.42 9.38 -9.31
CA LYS A 83 10.67 8.63 -10.32
C LYS A 83 10.62 7.14 -10.00
N ILE A 84 11.77 6.55 -9.71
CA ILE A 84 11.88 5.12 -9.40
C ILE A 84 11.10 4.77 -8.13
N LEU A 85 11.23 5.57 -7.07
CA LEU A 85 10.50 5.34 -5.82
C LEU A 85 8.99 5.42 -6.02
N ILE A 86 8.50 6.47 -6.68
CA ILE A 86 7.06 6.60 -6.96
C ILE A 86 6.54 5.44 -7.79
N LEU A 87 7.26 5.01 -8.83
CA LEU A 87 6.86 3.86 -9.65
C LEU A 87 6.83 2.55 -8.87
N LYS A 88 7.84 2.32 -8.02
CA LYS A 88 7.89 1.11 -7.18
C LYS A 88 6.75 1.08 -6.18
N VAL A 89 6.49 2.21 -5.49
CA VAL A 89 5.37 2.34 -4.56
C VAL A 89 4.02 2.19 -5.29
N SER A 90 3.91 2.71 -6.49
CA SER A 90 2.71 2.57 -7.31
C SER A 90 2.41 1.11 -7.65
N ARG A 91 3.44 0.35 -8.02
CA ARG A 91 3.33 -1.10 -8.26
C ARG A 91 2.96 -1.85 -6.99
N LEU A 92 3.53 -1.45 -5.85
CA LEU A 92 3.20 -2.00 -4.55
C LEU A 92 1.73 -1.80 -4.20
N SER A 93 1.19 -0.59 -4.43
CA SER A 93 -0.23 -0.28 -4.24
C SER A 93 -1.13 -1.13 -5.14
N TYR A 94 -0.75 -1.34 -6.40
CA TYR A 94 -1.45 -2.24 -7.31
C TYR A 94 -1.45 -3.69 -6.79
N THR A 95 -0.31 -4.19 -6.33
CA THR A 95 -0.19 -5.53 -5.75
C THR A 95 -1.11 -5.70 -4.54
N VAL A 96 -1.17 -4.71 -3.65
CA VAL A 96 -2.09 -4.71 -2.50
C VAL A 96 -3.54 -4.83 -2.95
N CYS A 97 -3.97 -4.03 -3.92
CA CYS A 97 -5.34 -4.08 -4.44
C CYS A 97 -5.65 -5.41 -5.13
N ASN A 98 -4.71 -5.95 -5.89
CA ASN A 98 -4.93 -7.15 -6.69
C ASN A 98 -4.84 -8.46 -5.87
N GLU A 99 -3.87 -8.56 -4.96
CA GLU A 99 -3.58 -9.82 -4.26
C GLU A 99 -4.25 -9.96 -2.89
N PHE A 100 -4.50 -8.85 -2.20
CA PHE A 100 -4.99 -8.88 -0.82
C PHE A 100 -6.45 -8.45 -0.70
N ILE A 101 -6.81 -7.33 -1.33
CA ILE A 101 -8.12 -6.71 -1.16
C ILE A 101 -9.12 -7.30 -2.17
N GLY A 102 -8.74 -7.34 -3.44
CA GLY A 102 -9.61 -7.68 -4.56
C GLY A 102 -10.38 -6.46 -5.09
N TRP A 103 -10.40 -6.34 -6.42
CA TRP A 103 -11.04 -5.20 -7.10
C TRP A 103 -12.56 -5.14 -6.86
N ASP A 104 -13.22 -6.29 -6.73
CA ASP A 104 -14.67 -6.36 -6.46
C ASP A 104 -15.01 -5.75 -5.10
N PHE A 105 -14.21 -6.01 -4.07
CA PHE A 105 -14.39 -5.37 -2.76
C PHE A 105 -14.26 -3.85 -2.86
N ILE A 106 -13.26 -3.36 -3.62
CA ILE A 106 -13.02 -1.93 -3.80
C ILE A 106 -14.21 -1.23 -4.49
N ARG A 107 -14.83 -1.89 -5.48
CA ARG A 107 -15.90 -1.31 -6.30
C ARG A 107 -17.27 -1.38 -5.65
N GLU A 108 -17.57 -2.43 -4.90
CA GLU A 108 -18.93 -2.80 -4.50
C GLU A 108 -19.24 -2.51 -3.04
N SER A 109 -18.24 -2.37 -2.19
CA SER A 109 -18.44 -2.22 -0.74
C SER A 109 -18.41 -0.76 -0.30
N VAL A 110 -19.50 -0.28 0.29
CA VAL A 110 -19.54 1.06 0.93
C VAL A 110 -18.53 1.16 2.08
N ASN A 111 -18.35 0.06 2.85
CA ASN A 111 -17.37 0.01 3.94
C ASN A 111 -15.92 0.00 3.42
N ALA A 112 -15.69 -0.44 2.17
CA ALA A 112 -14.37 -0.39 1.56
C ALA A 112 -13.88 1.04 1.36
N GLN A 113 -14.75 2.00 1.11
CA GLN A 113 -14.34 3.39 0.87
C GLN A 113 -13.69 4.02 2.10
N GLU A 114 -14.27 3.85 3.28
CA GLU A 114 -13.69 4.34 4.53
C GLU A 114 -12.39 3.62 4.87
N PHE A 115 -12.38 2.30 4.76
CA PHE A 115 -11.19 1.48 4.96
C PHE A 115 -10.04 1.90 4.02
N LEU A 116 -10.31 2.06 2.73
CA LEU A 116 -9.33 2.46 1.73
C LEU A 116 -8.85 3.90 1.93
N LYS A 117 -9.73 4.80 2.36
CA LYS A 117 -9.36 6.17 2.71
C LYS A 117 -8.36 6.16 3.86
N ASN A 118 -8.67 5.47 4.95
CA ASN A 118 -7.79 5.39 6.12
C ASN A 118 -6.43 4.76 5.76
N LEU A 119 -6.44 3.63 5.05
CA LEU A 119 -5.22 2.98 4.56
C LEU A 119 -4.40 3.92 3.65
N SER A 120 -5.08 4.66 2.77
CA SER A 120 -4.46 5.61 1.85
C SER A 120 -3.80 6.79 2.58
N ASP A 121 -4.44 7.30 3.64
CA ASP A 121 -3.90 8.41 4.42
C ASP A 121 -2.71 7.95 5.28
N GLU A 122 -2.77 6.75 5.85
CA GLU A 122 -1.62 6.15 6.55
C GLU A 122 -0.46 5.87 5.60
N LEU A 123 -0.72 5.37 4.39
CA LEU A 123 0.31 5.18 3.37
C LEU A 123 0.97 6.50 2.96
N GLU A 124 0.19 7.56 2.78
CA GLU A 124 0.72 8.90 2.47
C GLU A 124 1.69 9.38 3.57
N ASN A 125 1.30 9.25 4.84
CA ASN A 125 2.13 9.63 5.97
C ASN A 125 3.40 8.76 6.06
N LEU A 126 3.27 7.46 5.85
CA LEU A 126 4.40 6.54 5.83
C LEU A 126 5.39 6.91 4.73
N LEU A 127 4.93 7.11 3.50
CA LEU A 127 5.77 7.51 2.37
C LEU A 127 6.46 8.84 2.62
N TYR A 128 5.73 9.81 3.15
CA TYR A 128 6.29 11.11 3.48
C TYR A 128 7.41 10.98 4.52
N SER A 129 7.16 10.25 5.62
CA SER A 129 8.16 10.06 6.67
C SER A 129 9.41 9.36 6.16
N GLU A 130 9.25 8.31 5.37
CA GLU A 130 10.35 7.54 4.80
C GLU A 130 11.14 8.35 3.75
N PHE A 131 10.46 9.09 2.86
CA PHE A 131 11.14 9.93 1.87
C PHE A 131 11.92 11.08 2.50
N MET A 132 11.45 11.62 3.63
CA MET A 132 12.18 12.65 4.39
C MET A 132 13.46 12.13 5.03
N THR A 133 13.66 10.81 5.14
CA THR A 133 14.94 10.24 5.62
C THR A 133 16.03 10.23 4.55
N ILE A 134 15.68 10.44 3.28
CA ILE A 134 16.63 10.44 2.16
C ILE A 134 17.38 11.77 2.15
N LYS A 135 18.64 11.76 2.60
CA LYS A 135 19.47 12.98 2.79
C LYS A 135 19.54 13.88 1.56
N ASP A 136 19.67 13.29 0.38
CA ASP A 136 19.87 14.03 -0.86
C ASP A 136 18.60 14.71 -1.41
N LEU A 137 17.46 14.42 -0.81
CA LEU A 137 16.17 14.98 -1.22
C LEU A 137 15.73 16.17 -0.34
N ASN A 138 16.35 16.40 0.82
CA ASN A 138 15.87 17.31 1.87
C ASN A 138 16.53 18.69 1.90
N ASP A 139 17.06 19.20 0.80
CA ASP A 139 17.92 20.41 0.79
C ASP A 139 17.17 21.74 0.65
N SER A 140 15.83 21.79 0.58
CA SER A 140 15.09 23.06 0.46
C SER A 140 13.95 23.18 1.46
N VAL A 141 13.67 24.40 1.92
CA VAL A 141 12.57 24.70 2.86
C VAL A 141 11.18 24.35 2.29
N THR A 142 11.03 24.43 0.96
CA THR A 142 9.76 24.12 0.26
C THR A 142 9.59 22.64 -0.10
N TYR A 143 10.63 21.85 0.02
CA TYR A 143 10.63 20.45 -0.35
C TYR A 143 9.57 19.59 0.39
N PRO A 144 9.34 19.74 1.70
CA PRO A 144 8.33 18.97 2.42
C PRO A 144 6.92 19.10 1.83
N GLU A 145 6.49 20.30 1.48
CA GLU A 145 5.16 20.53 0.89
C GLU A 145 5.05 19.98 -0.52
N ARG A 146 6.09 20.19 -1.34
CA ARG A 146 6.16 19.67 -2.70
C ARG A 146 6.20 18.16 -2.73
N LEU A 147 6.91 17.54 -1.79
CA LEU A 147 6.92 16.09 -1.64
C LEU A 147 5.54 15.54 -1.29
N ARG A 148 4.83 16.18 -0.34
CA ARG A 148 3.44 15.80 -0.02
C ARG A 148 2.54 15.90 -1.25
N PHE A 149 2.68 16.98 -2.01
CA PHE A 149 1.94 17.14 -3.27
C PHE A 149 2.24 16.00 -4.25
N LEU A 150 3.52 15.68 -4.47
CA LEU A 150 3.93 14.58 -5.36
C LEU A 150 3.31 13.24 -4.94
N ILE A 151 3.41 12.89 -3.66
CA ILE A 151 2.86 11.65 -3.12
C ILE A 151 1.33 11.62 -3.31
N LYS A 152 0.64 12.69 -2.93
CA LYS A 152 -0.81 12.80 -3.01
C LYS A 152 -1.31 12.76 -4.46
N ALA A 153 -0.69 13.50 -5.36
CA ALA A 153 -1.05 13.51 -6.78
C ALA A 153 -0.85 12.14 -7.42
N SER A 154 0.33 11.53 -7.20
CA SER A 154 0.64 10.20 -7.72
C SER A 154 -0.34 9.14 -7.18
N LYS A 155 -0.61 9.14 -5.86
CA LYS A 155 -1.59 8.27 -5.21
C LYS A 155 -2.97 8.40 -5.85
N SER A 156 -3.46 9.64 -6.02
CA SER A 156 -4.80 9.90 -6.57
C SER A 156 -4.94 9.41 -8.02
N ILE A 157 -3.93 9.65 -8.85
CA ILE A 157 -3.90 9.19 -10.24
C ILE A 157 -3.91 7.66 -10.29
N ILE A 158 -3.04 7.00 -9.53
CA ILE A 158 -2.92 5.55 -9.53
C ILE A 158 -4.18 4.89 -8.98
N PHE A 159 -4.78 5.46 -7.93
CA PHE A 159 -6.03 4.96 -7.38
C PHE A 159 -7.17 5.05 -8.41
N SER A 160 -7.18 6.10 -9.26
CA SER A 160 -8.18 6.22 -10.32
C SER A 160 -8.15 5.05 -11.33
N PHE A 161 -7.01 4.38 -11.50
CA PHE A 161 -6.89 3.23 -12.42
C PHE A 161 -7.79 2.07 -12.01
N ALA A 162 -8.09 1.92 -10.71
CA ALA A 162 -9.03 0.92 -10.22
C ALA A 162 -10.45 1.11 -10.78
N PHE A 163 -10.84 2.36 -11.07
CA PHE A 163 -12.18 2.72 -11.54
C PHE A 163 -12.25 2.94 -13.05
N THR A 164 -11.14 3.30 -13.67
CA THR A 164 -11.08 3.61 -15.10
C THR A 164 -10.61 2.44 -15.97
N SER A 165 -10.08 1.38 -15.36
CA SER A 165 -9.62 0.18 -16.08
C SER A 165 -10.67 -0.92 -16.01
N VAL A 166 -10.93 -1.56 -17.15
CA VAL A 166 -11.85 -2.71 -17.25
C VAL A 166 -11.11 -4.06 -17.31
N SER A 167 -9.78 -4.02 -17.47
CA SER A 167 -8.93 -5.20 -17.56
C SER A 167 -7.53 -4.94 -17.02
N ASP A 168 -6.77 -6.00 -16.72
CA ASP A 168 -5.36 -5.90 -16.35
C ASP A 168 -4.49 -5.28 -17.46
N ALA A 169 -4.90 -5.43 -18.73
CA ALA A 169 -4.22 -4.80 -19.85
C ALA A 169 -4.38 -3.27 -19.81
N ASP A 170 -5.59 -2.79 -19.47
CA ASP A 170 -5.85 -1.35 -19.30
C ASP A 170 -5.07 -0.79 -18.11
N VAL A 171 -5.03 -1.50 -17.00
CA VAL A 171 -4.22 -1.09 -15.84
C VAL A 171 -2.76 -0.92 -16.24
N ARG A 172 -2.18 -1.91 -16.95
CA ARG A 172 -0.80 -1.82 -17.44
C ARG A 172 -0.60 -0.63 -18.38
N LYS A 173 -1.53 -0.38 -19.30
CA LYS A 173 -1.49 0.76 -20.21
C LYS A 173 -1.52 2.08 -19.45
N ASN A 174 -2.39 2.21 -18.44
CA ASN A 174 -2.49 3.40 -17.61
C ASN A 174 -1.20 3.63 -16.80
N PHE A 175 -0.55 2.58 -16.28
CA PHE A 175 0.75 2.70 -15.63
C PHE A 175 1.85 3.16 -16.58
N VAL A 176 1.88 2.67 -17.82
CA VAL A 176 2.86 3.10 -18.84
C VAL A 176 2.64 4.57 -19.21
N SER A 177 1.39 4.99 -19.40
CA SER A 177 1.05 6.39 -19.67
C SER A 177 1.43 7.29 -18.49
N PHE A 178 1.09 6.91 -17.26
CA PHE A 178 1.51 7.62 -16.05
C PHE A 178 3.02 7.79 -15.99
N GLN A 179 3.78 6.71 -16.19
CA GLN A 179 5.24 6.73 -16.12
C GLN A 179 5.87 7.66 -17.16
N LYS A 180 5.34 7.68 -18.38
CA LYS A 180 5.94 8.40 -19.50
C LYS A 180 5.45 9.83 -19.62
N GLU A 181 4.17 10.06 -19.35
CA GLU A 181 3.48 11.30 -19.70
C GLU A 181 3.24 12.22 -18.50
N LEU A 182 3.03 11.67 -17.29
CA LEU A 182 2.65 12.46 -16.12
C LEU A 182 3.76 12.55 -15.06
N LEU A 183 4.34 11.41 -14.68
CA LEU A 183 5.31 11.34 -13.59
C LEU A 183 6.51 12.27 -13.77
N PRO A 184 7.10 12.45 -14.97
CA PRO A 184 8.22 13.40 -15.16
C PRO A 184 7.86 14.83 -14.76
N TYR A 185 6.65 15.28 -15.10
CA TYR A 185 6.19 16.63 -14.74
C TYR A 185 5.90 16.76 -13.25
N LEU A 186 5.28 15.74 -12.63
CA LEU A 186 5.02 15.74 -11.20
C LEU A 186 6.30 15.78 -10.39
N VAL A 187 7.31 15.00 -10.78
CA VAL A 187 8.61 14.98 -10.10
C VAL A 187 9.34 16.30 -10.28
N LYS A 188 9.32 16.87 -11.49
CA LYS A 188 9.93 18.18 -11.74
C LYS A 188 9.26 19.30 -10.93
N ALA A 189 7.94 19.23 -10.73
CA ALA A 189 7.22 20.20 -9.89
C ALA A 189 7.53 20.03 -8.39
N ALA A 190 8.01 18.86 -7.97
CA ALA A 190 8.37 18.59 -6.59
C ALA A 190 9.82 18.93 -6.24
N LEU A 191 10.69 19.05 -7.20
CA LEU A 191 12.11 19.47 -7.05
C LEU A 191 12.28 20.95 -7.19
#